data_d9731e35fdc59d49b245cba3a961cfe8
#
_entry.id   d9731e35fdc59d49b245cba3a961cfe8
#
_cell.length_a   1.000
_cell.length_b   1.000
_cell.length_c   1.000
_cell.angle_alpha   90.00
_cell.angle_beta   90.00
_cell.angle_gamma   90.00
#
_symmetry.space_group_name_H-M   'P 1'
#
loop_
_entity.id
_entity.type
_entity.pdbx_description
1 polymer ?
#
loop_
_entity_poly.entity_id
_entity_poly.type
_entity_poly.pdbx_seq_one_letter_code
_entity_poly.pdbx_strand_id
1 'polypeptide(L)'
;MAKNTKNTSKSAKSSKVVYTWGDGKADGNGSMKALLGGKGANLAEMTRIGLPVPPGFTITTEVCTYYYANKRTYPANLQAQMEAGVANMEIGRAHV
;
A
#
# COMPACT_ATOMS: atom_id res chain seq x y z
N MET A 1 5.55 28.16 -9.33
CA MET A 1 5.27 27.65 -9.30
C MET A 1 5.35 26.77 -9.28
N ALA A 2 5.34 26.88 -9.17
CA ALA A 2 5.34 25.98 -9.18
C ALA A 2 5.28 25.26 -9.01
N LYS A 3 5.31 25.35 -9.09
CA LYS A 3 5.32 24.65 -8.97
C LYS A 3 5.32 23.68 -8.77
N ASN A 4 5.48 23.88 -8.70
CA ASN A 4 5.49 22.92 -8.57
C ASN A 4 5.47 22.06 -8.33
N THR A 5 5.64 22.32 -8.27
CA THR A 5 5.58 21.51 -8.16
C THR A 5 5.76 20.73 -7.80
N LYS A 6 6.02 20.76 -7.73
CA LYS A 6 6.08 20.12 -7.45
C LYS A 6 6.04 19.24 -7.14
N ASN A 7 6.06 19.34 -6.93
CA ASN A 7 5.94 18.55 -6.63
C ASN A 7 5.96 17.65 -6.60
N THR A 8 6.06 17.75 -6.80
CA THR A 8 6.06 16.87 -6.78
C THR A 8 6.59 15.94 -6.46
N SER A 9 7.01 16.10 -6.80
CA SER A 9 7.62 15.11 -6.38
C SER A 9 7.64 14.92 -5.03
N LYS A 10 7.31 15.60 -4.43
CA LYS A 10 7.07 15.42 -3.30
C LYS A 10 6.41 14.36 -3.09
N SER A 11 5.84 14.15 -3.85
CA SER A 11 5.13 12.99 -3.72
C SER A 11 6.00 11.84 -3.47
N ALA A 12 7.19 11.87 -3.85
CA ALA A 12 8.07 10.77 -3.62
C ALA A 12 8.25 10.53 -2.15
N LYS A 13 8.30 11.58 -1.37
CA LYS A 13 8.52 11.40 0.00
C LYS A 13 7.30 11.01 0.68
N SER A 14 6.21 11.50 0.22
CA SER A 14 4.93 11.14 0.78
C SER A 14 4.38 9.96 0.05
N SER A 15 5.24 9.19 -0.53
CA SER A 15 4.80 8.09 -1.34
C SER A 15 4.00 7.08 -0.55
N LYS A 16 3.18 6.37 -1.27
CA LYS A 16 2.33 5.33 -0.72
C LYS A 16 3.16 4.10 -0.40
N VAL A 17 3.11 3.67 0.84
CA VAL A 17 3.84 2.48 1.28
C VAL A 17 2.94 1.37 1.78
N VAL A 18 1.63 1.61 1.83
CA VAL A 18 0.64 0.60 2.21
C VAL A 18 -0.41 0.54 1.11
N TYR A 19 -0.59 -0.65 0.54
CA TYR A 19 -1.53 -0.89 -0.55
C TYR A 19 -2.62 -1.81 -0.06
N THR A 20 -3.86 -1.33 -0.05
CA THR A 20 -4.97 -2.08 0.50
C THR A 20 -5.75 -2.80 -0.59
N TRP A 21 -6.51 -3.82 -0.19
CA TRP A 21 -7.47 -4.49 -1.06
C TRP A 21 -8.66 -4.92 -0.23
N GLY A 22 -9.79 -5.11 -0.90
CA GLY A 22 -11.00 -5.57 -0.27
C GLY A 22 -12.23 -5.04 -0.98
N ASP A 23 -13.31 -5.74 -0.83
CA ASP A 23 -14.59 -5.32 -1.38
C ASP A 23 -14.53 -5.06 -2.89
N GLY A 24 -13.81 -5.91 -3.59
CA GLY A 24 -13.69 -5.82 -5.05
C GLY A 24 -12.75 -4.75 -5.55
N LYS A 25 -12.03 -4.07 -4.66
CA LYS A 25 -11.14 -2.98 -5.02
C LYS A 25 -9.74 -3.23 -4.48
N ALA A 26 -8.75 -2.74 -5.19
CA ALA A 26 -7.38 -2.88 -4.74
C ALA A 26 -6.56 -1.69 -5.21
N ASP A 27 -5.65 -1.23 -4.34
CA ASP A 27 -4.74 -0.15 -4.70
C ASP A 27 -3.69 -0.61 -5.69
N GLY A 28 -3.34 -1.89 -5.66
CA GLY A 28 -2.32 -2.43 -6.53
C GLY A 28 -2.88 -3.39 -7.57
N ASN A 29 -1.99 -4.06 -8.28
CA ASN A 29 -2.37 -5.06 -9.27
C ASN A 29 -1.26 -6.07 -9.47
N GLY A 30 -1.51 -7.07 -10.32
CA GLY A 30 -0.59 -8.18 -10.51
C GLY A 30 0.73 -7.82 -11.17
N SER A 31 0.83 -6.66 -11.81
CA SER A 31 2.07 -6.25 -12.45
C SER A 31 3.05 -5.60 -11.47
N MET A 32 2.63 -5.36 -10.24
CA MET A 32 3.43 -4.63 -9.25
C MET A 32 4.22 -5.55 -8.34
N LYS A 33 4.76 -6.63 -8.89
CA LYS A 33 5.43 -7.64 -8.06
C LYS A 33 6.68 -7.12 -7.37
N ALA A 34 7.42 -6.25 -8.04
CA ALA A 34 8.64 -5.70 -7.44
C ALA A 34 8.33 -4.86 -6.20
N LEU A 35 7.23 -4.14 -6.25
CA LEU A 35 6.84 -3.24 -5.16
C LEU A 35 6.07 -3.97 -4.06
N LEU A 36 5.16 -4.84 -4.43
CA LEU A 36 4.26 -5.49 -3.47
C LEU A 36 4.69 -6.90 -3.09
N GLY A 37 5.69 -7.44 -3.76
CA GLY A 37 6.02 -8.85 -3.62
C GLY A 37 5.04 -9.70 -4.41
N GLY A 38 5.41 -10.95 -4.66
CA GLY A 38 4.55 -11.83 -5.45
C GLY A 38 3.19 -12.05 -4.83
N LYS A 39 3.18 -12.33 -3.53
CA LYS A 39 1.92 -12.61 -2.84
C LYS A 39 1.02 -11.38 -2.80
N GLY A 40 1.60 -10.22 -2.47
CA GLY A 40 0.81 -8.99 -2.39
C GLY A 40 0.23 -8.60 -3.73
N ALA A 41 1.02 -8.71 -4.79
CA ALA A 41 0.54 -8.40 -6.13
C ALA A 41 -0.58 -9.35 -6.56
N ASN A 42 -0.43 -10.64 -6.25
CA ASN A 42 -1.46 -11.62 -6.59
C ASN A 42 -2.76 -11.37 -5.84
N LEU A 43 -2.67 -11.08 -4.54
CA LEU A 43 -3.88 -10.80 -3.76
C LEU A 43 -4.61 -9.56 -4.29
N ALA A 44 -3.86 -8.53 -4.66
CA ALA A 44 -4.45 -7.34 -5.22
C ALA A 44 -5.15 -7.65 -6.54
N GLU A 45 -4.49 -8.42 -7.40
CA GLU A 45 -5.07 -8.75 -8.69
C GLU A 45 -6.30 -9.63 -8.54
N MET A 46 -6.24 -10.62 -7.66
CA MET A 46 -7.40 -11.49 -7.41
C MET A 46 -8.61 -10.68 -6.95
N THR A 47 -8.36 -9.69 -6.10
CA THR A 47 -9.45 -8.83 -5.63
C THR A 47 -10.02 -8.01 -6.78
N ARG A 48 -9.14 -7.46 -7.62
CA ARG A 48 -9.57 -6.62 -8.73
C ARG A 48 -10.44 -7.36 -9.73
N ILE A 49 -10.14 -8.63 -9.97
CA ILE A 49 -10.90 -9.39 -10.96
C ILE A 49 -12.15 -10.04 -10.37
N GLY A 50 -12.43 -9.75 -9.09
CA GLY A 50 -13.71 -10.15 -8.51
C GLY A 50 -13.70 -11.41 -7.68
N LEU A 51 -12.53 -11.96 -7.40
CA LEU A 51 -12.46 -13.13 -6.53
C LEU A 51 -12.68 -12.73 -5.07
N PRO A 52 -13.27 -13.61 -4.25
CA PRO A 52 -13.60 -13.28 -2.86
C PRO A 52 -12.39 -13.38 -1.94
N VAL A 53 -11.56 -12.35 -1.98
CA VAL A 53 -10.37 -12.28 -1.15
C VAL A 53 -10.67 -11.46 0.09
N PRO A 54 -10.33 -11.97 1.29
CA PRO A 54 -10.54 -11.19 2.52
C PRO A 54 -9.78 -9.86 2.46
N PRO A 55 -10.32 -8.79 3.04
CA PRO A 55 -9.62 -7.50 3.03
C PRO A 55 -8.27 -7.59 3.69
N GLY A 56 -7.32 -6.80 3.20
CA GLY A 56 -5.99 -6.77 3.76
C GLY A 56 -5.18 -5.64 3.17
N PHE A 57 -3.90 -5.62 3.49
CA PHE A 57 -2.99 -4.66 2.89
C PHE A 57 -1.59 -5.22 2.82
N THR A 58 -0.79 -4.63 1.94
CA THR A 58 0.62 -4.99 1.76
C THR A 58 1.46 -3.76 2.06
N ILE A 59 2.52 -3.94 2.84
CA ILE A 59 3.53 -2.92 3.05
C ILE A 59 4.57 -3.13 1.96
N THR A 60 4.91 -2.05 1.24
CA THR A 60 5.78 -2.17 0.06
C THR A 60 7.20 -2.58 0.42
N THR A 61 7.89 -3.15 -0.56
CA THR A 61 9.28 -3.54 -0.38
C THR A 61 10.19 -2.32 -0.15
N GLU A 62 9.74 -1.13 -0.57
CA GLU A 62 10.49 0.09 -0.34
C GLU A 62 10.67 0.38 1.15
N VAL A 63 9.74 -0.07 1.99
CA VAL A 63 9.86 0.12 3.43
C VAL A 63 11.06 -0.64 3.97
N CYS A 64 11.31 -1.85 3.48
CA CYS A 64 12.48 -2.62 3.89
C CYS A 64 13.76 -1.90 3.50
N THR A 65 13.82 -1.38 2.28
CA THR A 65 14.98 -0.65 1.82
C THR A 65 15.22 0.60 2.68
N TYR A 66 14.15 1.33 2.95
CA TYR A 66 14.23 2.51 3.79
C TYR A 66 14.76 2.14 5.19
N TYR A 67 14.21 1.09 5.76
CA TYR A 67 14.55 0.67 7.11
C TYR A 67 16.05 0.44 7.26
N TYR A 68 16.63 -0.33 6.33
CA TYR A 68 18.07 -0.62 6.41
C TYR A 68 18.94 0.55 5.99
N ALA A 69 18.44 1.44 5.14
CA ALA A 69 19.21 2.62 4.73
C ALA A 69 19.18 3.71 5.79
N ASN A 70 18.23 3.67 6.71
CA ASN A 70 18.02 4.72 7.69
C ASN A 70 18.18 4.22 9.13
N LYS A 71 19.19 3.42 9.35
CA LYS A 71 19.58 2.95 10.69
C LYS A 71 18.44 2.23 11.41
N ARG A 72 17.75 1.40 10.64
CA ARG A 72 16.65 0.59 11.16
C ARG A 72 15.50 1.42 11.70
N THR A 73 15.23 2.51 11.01
CA THR A 73 14.12 3.38 11.34
C THR A 73 13.07 3.29 10.23
N TYR A 74 11.82 3.24 10.60
CA TYR A 74 10.72 3.18 9.63
C TYR A 74 10.40 4.56 9.06
N PRO A 75 9.88 4.63 7.82
CA PRO A 75 9.47 5.92 7.27
C PRO A 75 8.35 6.53 8.11
N ALA A 76 8.37 7.86 8.21
CA ALA A 76 7.42 8.55 9.07
C ALA A 76 5.97 8.34 8.66
N ASN A 77 5.72 8.13 7.36
CA ASN A 77 4.36 7.98 6.87
C ASN A 77 3.81 6.55 7.00
N LEU A 78 4.62 5.60 7.44
CA LEU A 78 4.18 4.21 7.50
C LEU A 78 3.06 4.00 8.50
N GLN A 79 3.22 4.53 9.70
CA GLN A 79 2.22 4.28 10.74
C GLN A 79 0.84 4.80 10.37
N ALA A 80 0.77 6.01 9.84
CA ALA A 80 -0.52 6.58 9.46
C ALA A 80 -1.17 5.74 8.36
N GLN A 81 -0.38 5.28 7.39
CA GLN A 81 -0.93 4.47 6.32
C GLN A 81 -1.35 3.09 6.80
N MET A 82 -0.62 2.51 7.75
CA MET A 82 -1.01 1.24 8.34
C MET A 82 -2.32 1.37 9.11
N GLU A 83 -2.47 2.45 9.85
CA GLU A 83 -3.71 2.67 10.61
C GLU A 83 -4.89 2.84 9.66
N ALA A 84 -4.69 3.55 8.56
CA ALA A 84 -5.73 3.67 7.55
C ALA A 84 -6.05 2.32 6.91
N GLY A 85 -5.03 1.48 6.70
CA GLY A 85 -5.22 0.15 6.15
C GLY A 85 -6.03 -0.74 7.07
N VAL A 86 -5.73 -0.69 8.37
CA VAL A 86 -6.47 -1.47 9.36
C VAL A 86 -7.93 -1.00 9.41
N ALA A 87 -8.15 0.31 9.39
CA ALA A 87 -9.51 0.84 9.40
C ALA A 87 -10.29 0.36 8.17
N ASN A 88 -9.62 0.33 7.01
CA ASN A 88 -10.26 -0.13 5.79
C ASN A 88 -10.64 -1.61 5.89
N MET A 89 -9.78 -2.43 6.50
CA MET A 89 -10.08 -3.83 6.70
C MET A 89 -11.28 -4.00 7.62
N GLU A 90 -11.35 -3.21 8.67
CA GLU A 90 -12.43 -3.32 9.63
C GLU A 90 -13.75 -2.93 9.01
N ILE A 91 -13.75 -1.93 8.14
CA ILE A 91 -14.96 -1.56 7.42
C ILE A 91 -15.43 -2.73 6.56
N GLY A 92 -14.50 -3.36 5.85
CA GLY A 92 -14.86 -4.51 5.02
C GLY A 92 -15.41 -5.66 5.84
N ARG A 93 -14.85 -5.89 7.02
CA ARG A 93 -15.33 -6.97 7.88
C ARG A 93 -16.71 -6.67 8.46
N ALA A 94 -17.00 -5.40 8.66
CA ALA A 94 -18.28 -5.01 9.22
C ALA A 94 -19.44 -5.32 8.27
N HIS A 95 -19.13 -5.50 6.99
CA HIS A 95 -20.14 -5.83 6.00
C HIS A 95 -20.34 -7.33 5.82
N VAL A 96 -19.60 -8.14 6.51
CA VAL A 96 -19.70 -9.58 6.41
C VAL A 96 -20.69 -10.21 7.42
#